data_95a3954e0c58079d373573a04703396d
#
_entry.id   95a3954e0c58079d373573a04703396d
#
_cell.length_a   1.000
_cell.length_b   1.000
_cell.length_c   1.000
_cell.angle_alpha   90.00
_cell.angle_beta   90.00
_cell.angle_gamma   90.00
#
_symmetry.space_group_name_H-M   'P 1'
#
loop_
_entity.id
_entity.type
_entity.pdbx_description
1 polymer ?
#
loop_
_entity_poly.entity_id
_entity_poly.type
_entity_poly.pdbx_seq_one_letter_code
_entity_poly.pdbx_strand_id
1 'polypeptide(L)'
;LERLGMIDELLLSDGFFDQSLAETLQETAEFKENYKFASPAILFPGGTVQNATDSTRRAGQVSVLGISPEFWQFEQRAGLHRTELDESSIIINQAVADDLQISEVDVESGNALITVRIPKRNQLPADSALGKKNDLIESIVDLKVIQIVPMSGLGRFGLYPSQADPYNVYVLIKLLQDSLARSVLRHKSDSAQANIILISGSGQTLPTEIESEQLRVSLRPSLEDYGLSLK
;
A
#
# COMPACT_ATOMS: atom_id res chain seq x y z
N LEU A 1 -11.50 13.88 -4.85
CA LEU A 1 -12.30 12.73 -4.40
C LEU A 1 -12.19 11.52 -5.34
N GLU A 2 -12.09 11.69 -6.65
CA GLU A 2 -11.98 10.54 -7.60
C GLU A 2 -10.74 9.65 -7.38
N ARG A 3 -9.69 10.14 -6.72
CA ARG A 3 -8.43 9.39 -6.51
C ARG A 3 -8.47 8.38 -5.37
N LEU A 4 -9.43 8.50 -4.48
CA LEU A 4 -9.56 7.66 -3.28
C LEU A 4 -10.68 6.62 -3.40
N GLY A 5 -11.45 6.61 -4.50
CA GLY A 5 -12.59 5.72 -4.62
C GLY A 5 -13.59 5.95 -3.48
N MET A 6 -13.95 4.90 -2.77
CA MET A 6 -14.80 4.93 -1.57
C MET A 6 -13.99 4.99 -0.26
N ILE A 7 -12.74 5.43 -0.31
CA ILE A 7 -11.95 5.64 0.91
C ILE A 7 -12.29 7.03 1.43
N ASP A 8 -12.97 7.08 2.56
CA ASP A 8 -13.43 8.33 3.20
C ASP A 8 -12.49 8.76 4.31
N GLU A 9 -11.88 7.78 5.01
CA GLU A 9 -10.91 8.03 6.06
C GLU A 9 -9.72 7.07 5.97
N LEU A 10 -8.63 7.43 6.61
CA LEU A 10 -7.45 6.59 6.71
C LEU A 10 -6.70 6.82 8.03
N LEU A 11 -6.14 5.75 8.56
CA LEU A 11 -5.10 5.79 9.58
C LEU A 11 -3.76 5.62 8.88
N LEU A 12 -2.86 6.57 9.04
CA LEU A 12 -1.48 6.50 8.53
C LEU A 12 -0.51 6.55 9.70
N SER A 13 0.43 5.62 9.75
CA SER A 13 1.49 5.58 10.74
C SER A 13 2.86 5.76 10.10
N ASP A 14 3.74 6.48 10.78
CA ASP A 14 5.16 6.56 10.41
C ASP A 14 5.92 5.25 10.70
N GLY A 15 5.40 4.43 11.60
CA GLY A 15 5.88 3.08 11.91
C GLY A 15 4.99 2.00 11.31
N PHE A 16 5.26 0.76 11.71
CA PHE A 16 4.38 -0.37 11.43
C PHE A 16 3.61 -0.76 12.68
N PHE A 17 2.41 -1.27 12.47
CA PHE A 17 1.53 -1.83 13.50
C PHE A 17 0.99 -3.18 13.02
N ASP A 18 0.39 -3.93 13.94
CA ASP A 18 -0.25 -5.21 13.61
C ASP A 18 -1.45 -4.99 12.70
N GLN A 19 -1.52 -5.72 11.58
CA GLN A 19 -2.63 -5.58 10.63
C GLN A 19 -3.99 -5.96 11.25
N SER A 20 -4.02 -6.78 12.31
CA SER A 20 -5.24 -7.17 13.03
C SER A 20 -5.94 -5.98 13.68
N LEU A 21 -5.26 -4.83 13.82
CA LEU A 21 -5.88 -3.59 14.26
C LEU A 21 -7.08 -3.19 13.36
N ALA A 22 -6.99 -3.48 12.05
CA ALA A 22 -8.10 -3.22 11.14
C ALA A 22 -9.32 -4.12 11.42
N GLU A 23 -9.10 -5.38 11.81
CA GLU A 23 -10.16 -6.31 12.20
C GLU A 23 -10.77 -5.88 13.53
N THR A 24 -9.93 -5.60 14.52
CA THR A 24 -10.35 -5.11 15.84
C THR A 24 -11.20 -3.84 15.71
N LEU A 25 -10.81 -2.91 14.83
CA LEU A 25 -11.56 -1.70 14.56
C LEU A 25 -12.96 -2.00 14.02
N GLN A 26 -13.05 -2.92 13.07
CA GLN A 26 -14.33 -3.32 12.46
C GLN A 26 -15.30 -4.01 13.45
N GLU A 27 -14.77 -4.55 14.55
CA GLU A 27 -15.59 -5.17 15.60
C GLU A 27 -16.23 -4.14 16.55
N THR A 28 -15.74 -2.91 16.61
CA THR A 28 -16.27 -1.87 17.48
C THR A 28 -17.69 -1.47 17.10
N ALA A 29 -18.49 -1.02 18.08
CA ALA A 29 -19.87 -0.59 17.85
C ALA A 29 -19.92 0.66 16.97
N GLU A 30 -19.03 1.60 17.24
CA GLU A 30 -18.89 2.88 16.54
C GLU A 30 -18.57 2.67 15.06
N PHE A 31 -17.70 1.69 14.76
CA PHE A 31 -17.38 1.35 13.38
C PHE A 31 -18.61 0.76 12.67
N LYS A 32 -19.29 -0.20 13.27
CA LYS A 32 -20.46 -0.87 12.67
C LYS A 32 -21.64 0.07 12.41
N GLU A 33 -21.74 1.15 13.18
CA GLU A 33 -22.79 2.15 13.01
C GLU A 33 -22.50 3.10 11.83
N ASN A 34 -21.26 3.54 11.68
CA ASN A 34 -20.91 4.67 10.81
C ASN A 34 -20.06 4.27 9.59
N TYR A 35 -19.43 3.10 9.61
CA TYR A 35 -18.51 2.65 8.58
C TYR A 35 -18.90 1.28 8.03
N LYS A 36 -18.42 0.99 6.84
CA LYS A 36 -18.79 -0.24 6.13
C LYS A 36 -17.65 -1.24 6.11
N PHE A 37 -16.43 -0.76 5.91
CA PHE A 37 -15.30 -1.62 5.61
C PHE A 37 -13.98 -0.93 5.93
N ALA A 38 -13.01 -1.68 6.49
CA ALA A 38 -11.65 -1.26 6.68
C ALA A 38 -10.68 -2.32 6.13
N SER A 39 -9.59 -1.88 5.51
CA SER A 39 -8.57 -2.77 4.98
C SER A 39 -7.18 -2.29 5.36
N PRO A 40 -6.34 -3.16 5.93
CA PRO A 40 -4.94 -2.85 6.16
C PRO A 40 -4.18 -2.83 4.84
N ALA A 41 -3.17 -1.97 4.75
CA ALA A 41 -2.27 -1.91 3.62
C ALA A 41 -0.86 -1.47 4.06
N ILE A 42 0.09 -1.62 3.16
CA ILE A 42 1.45 -1.06 3.31
C ILE A 42 1.67 -0.06 2.19
N LEU A 43 2.06 1.15 2.54
CA LEU A 43 2.42 2.19 1.57
C LEU A 43 3.90 2.56 1.72
N PHE A 44 4.66 2.38 0.64
CA PHE A 44 6.01 2.88 0.48
C PHE A 44 6.06 3.94 -0.61
N PRO A 45 6.16 5.23 -0.27
CA PRO A 45 6.39 6.28 -1.24
C PRO A 45 7.84 6.30 -1.70
N GLY A 46 8.08 6.76 -2.92
CA GLY A 46 9.43 6.99 -3.45
C GLY A 46 10.18 5.74 -3.91
N GLY A 47 9.46 4.66 -4.20
CA GLY A 47 10.02 3.48 -4.83
C GLY A 47 10.53 3.74 -6.26
N THR A 48 11.21 2.76 -6.81
CA THR A 48 11.64 2.75 -8.21
C THR A 48 11.23 1.42 -8.83
N VAL A 49 10.70 1.48 -10.04
CA VAL A 49 10.34 0.30 -10.83
C VAL A 49 11.15 0.29 -12.12
N GLN A 50 11.61 -0.88 -12.51
CA GLN A 50 12.47 -1.08 -13.67
C GLN A 50 11.98 -2.28 -14.46
N ASN A 51 11.95 -2.17 -15.79
CA ASN A 51 11.70 -3.30 -16.67
C ASN A 51 12.84 -4.32 -16.52
N ALA A 52 12.52 -5.60 -16.30
CA ALA A 52 13.50 -6.63 -16.03
C ALA A 52 14.35 -6.98 -17.27
N THR A 53 13.81 -6.80 -18.48
CA THR A 53 14.48 -7.10 -19.75
C THR A 53 15.27 -5.90 -20.30
N ASP A 54 14.86 -4.67 -19.96
CA ASP A 54 15.51 -3.43 -20.40
C ASP A 54 15.68 -2.47 -19.22
N SER A 55 16.87 -2.46 -18.64
CA SER A 55 17.18 -1.64 -17.46
C SER A 55 17.17 -0.12 -17.71
N THR A 56 17.10 0.31 -18.96
CA THR A 56 16.97 1.74 -19.31
C THR A 56 15.56 2.26 -19.09
N ARG A 57 14.54 1.37 -19.10
CA ARG A 57 13.13 1.68 -18.88
C ARG A 57 12.83 1.59 -17.39
N ARG A 58 12.66 2.75 -16.76
CA ARG A 58 12.45 2.84 -15.31
C ARG A 58 11.56 4.02 -14.96
N ALA A 59 10.73 3.84 -13.94
CA ALA A 59 9.98 4.88 -13.28
C ALA A 59 10.49 5.09 -11.86
N GLY A 60 10.68 6.33 -11.45
CA GLY A 60 11.04 6.74 -10.08
C GLY A 60 9.86 7.37 -9.36
N GLN A 61 10.01 7.61 -8.05
CA GLN A 61 8.98 8.21 -7.21
C GLN A 61 7.66 7.43 -7.22
N VAL A 62 7.76 6.12 -7.34
CA VAL A 62 6.62 5.21 -7.42
C VAL A 62 6.08 4.93 -6.01
N SER A 63 4.77 5.02 -5.84
CA SER A 63 4.07 4.53 -4.66
C SER A 63 3.89 3.02 -4.78
N VAL A 64 4.57 2.27 -3.90
CA VAL A 64 4.42 0.82 -3.82
C VAL A 64 3.40 0.50 -2.74
N LEU A 65 2.26 -0.07 -3.16
CA LEU A 65 1.17 -0.43 -2.27
C LEU A 65 1.12 -1.96 -2.11
N GLY A 66 1.29 -2.42 -0.87
CA GLY A 66 0.95 -3.78 -0.47
C GLY A 66 -0.52 -3.80 -0.06
N ILE A 67 -1.32 -4.54 -0.80
CA ILE A 67 -2.77 -4.56 -0.63
C ILE A 67 -3.28 -5.97 -0.35
N SER A 68 -4.39 -6.05 0.37
CA SER A 68 -5.19 -7.26 0.49
C SER A 68 -6.13 -7.42 -0.71
N PRO A 69 -6.67 -8.62 -0.98
CA PRO A 69 -7.64 -8.81 -2.06
C PRO A 69 -8.87 -7.89 -1.95
N GLU A 70 -9.24 -7.54 -0.73
CA GLU A 70 -10.40 -6.70 -0.41
C GLU A 70 -10.20 -5.23 -0.78
N PHE A 71 -8.96 -4.77 -0.94
CA PHE A 71 -8.64 -3.38 -1.30
C PHE A 71 -9.47 -2.86 -2.48
N TRP A 72 -9.73 -3.71 -3.43
CA TRP A 72 -10.48 -3.31 -4.60
C TRP A 72 -11.98 -3.09 -4.36
N GLN A 73 -12.49 -3.41 -3.17
CA GLN A 73 -13.87 -3.05 -2.79
C GLN A 73 -14.03 -1.54 -2.62
N PHE A 74 -12.95 -0.79 -2.44
CA PHE A 74 -12.97 0.68 -2.44
C PHE A 74 -13.16 1.30 -3.84
N GLU A 75 -13.12 0.51 -4.92
CA GLU A 75 -13.36 1.03 -6.27
C GLU A 75 -14.85 1.18 -6.55
N GLN A 76 -15.25 2.40 -6.93
CA GLN A 76 -16.67 2.70 -7.22
C GLN A 76 -17.15 2.18 -8.56
N ARG A 77 -16.24 1.86 -9.48
CA ARG A 77 -16.61 1.47 -10.84
C ARG A 77 -16.93 -0.01 -10.92
N ALA A 78 -18.21 -0.32 -11.23
CA ALA A 78 -18.61 -1.68 -11.56
C ALA A 78 -17.94 -2.16 -12.85
N GLY A 79 -17.46 -3.41 -12.86
CA GLY A 79 -17.02 -4.07 -14.11
C GLY A 79 -15.52 -4.07 -14.36
N LEU A 80 -14.68 -3.53 -13.48
CA LEU A 80 -13.25 -3.80 -13.55
C LEU A 80 -12.99 -5.22 -13.03
N HIS A 81 -12.84 -6.17 -13.94
CA HIS A 81 -12.28 -7.48 -13.59
C HIS A 81 -10.85 -7.28 -13.13
N ARG A 82 -10.55 -7.72 -11.89
CA ARG A 82 -9.22 -7.66 -11.36
C ARG A 82 -8.70 -9.05 -11.16
N THR A 83 -7.53 -9.26 -11.71
CA THR A 83 -6.80 -10.50 -11.52
C THR A 83 -6.33 -10.58 -10.07
N GLU A 84 -6.49 -11.72 -9.44
CA GLU A 84 -5.98 -11.94 -8.10
C GLU A 84 -4.46 -11.82 -8.08
N LEU A 85 -3.95 -11.04 -7.12
CA LEU A 85 -2.53 -10.90 -6.85
C LEU A 85 -2.02 -12.13 -6.09
N ASP A 86 -0.89 -12.63 -6.53
CA ASP A 86 -0.07 -13.61 -5.80
C ASP A 86 1.30 -13.01 -5.42
N GLU A 87 2.16 -13.81 -4.78
CA GLU A 87 3.48 -13.37 -4.31
C GLU A 87 4.49 -13.11 -5.45
N SER A 88 4.17 -13.46 -6.69
CA SER A 88 5.01 -13.29 -7.87
C SER A 88 4.45 -12.28 -8.87
N SER A 89 3.30 -11.70 -8.58
CA SER A 89 2.57 -10.82 -9.49
C SER A 89 2.47 -9.38 -9.00
N ILE A 90 2.22 -8.47 -9.93
CA ILE A 90 2.07 -7.04 -9.67
C ILE A 90 1.06 -6.43 -10.64
N ILE A 91 0.28 -5.48 -10.14
CA ILE A 91 -0.57 -4.60 -10.94
C ILE A 91 0.12 -3.23 -11.00
N ILE A 92 0.14 -2.63 -12.17
CA ILE A 92 0.72 -1.30 -12.39
C ILE A 92 -0.34 -0.35 -12.94
N ASN A 93 -0.20 0.95 -12.70
CA ASN A 93 -1.06 1.90 -13.37
C ASN A 93 -0.50 2.32 -14.74
N GLN A 94 -1.34 2.95 -15.55
CA GLN A 94 -1.00 3.33 -16.92
C GLN A 94 0.24 4.21 -16.98
N ALA A 95 0.43 5.15 -16.05
CA ALA A 95 1.62 6.02 -16.03
C ALA A 95 2.93 5.22 -15.87
N VAL A 96 2.93 4.20 -15.02
CA VAL A 96 4.07 3.28 -14.86
C VAL A 96 4.26 2.45 -16.14
N ALA A 97 3.18 1.94 -16.73
CA ALA A 97 3.23 1.14 -17.96
C ALA A 97 3.85 1.94 -19.12
N ASP A 98 3.47 3.21 -19.27
CA ASP A 98 3.97 4.11 -20.31
C ASP A 98 5.49 4.34 -20.16
N ASP A 99 5.97 4.64 -18.96
CA ASP A 99 7.42 4.85 -18.69
C ASP A 99 8.25 3.58 -18.88
N LEU A 100 7.69 2.42 -18.52
CA LEU A 100 8.33 1.13 -18.71
C LEU A 100 8.16 0.58 -20.11
N GLN A 101 7.34 1.22 -20.96
CA GLN A 101 6.95 0.77 -22.29
C GLN A 101 6.42 -0.68 -22.27
N ILE A 102 5.52 -0.95 -21.33
CA ILE A 102 4.81 -2.22 -21.19
C ILE A 102 3.40 -2.03 -21.75
N SER A 103 3.04 -2.85 -22.72
CA SER A 103 1.72 -2.87 -23.35
C SER A 103 0.83 -3.98 -22.79
N GLU A 104 -0.48 -3.91 -23.04
CA GLU A 104 -1.43 -4.99 -22.72
C GLU A 104 -1.02 -6.31 -23.40
N VAL A 105 -0.43 -6.25 -24.61
CA VAL A 105 0.07 -7.45 -25.32
C VAL A 105 1.21 -8.11 -24.57
N ASP A 106 2.10 -7.32 -23.95
CA ASP A 106 3.21 -7.85 -23.13
C ASP A 106 2.66 -8.51 -21.86
N VAL A 107 1.62 -7.95 -21.28
CA VAL A 107 0.92 -8.52 -20.11
C VAL A 107 0.25 -9.83 -20.47
N GLU A 108 -0.55 -9.85 -21.54
CA GLU A 108 -1.26 -11.05 -22.00
C GLU A 108 -0.30 -12.18 -22.38
N SER A 109 0.83 -11.86 -23.02
CA SER A 109 1.85 -12.84 -23.38
C SER A 109 2.69 -13.34 -22.21
N GLY A 110 2.56 -12.68 -21.03
CA GLY A 110 3.34 -13.00 -19.83
C GLY A 110 4.80 -12.59 -19.87
N ASN A 111 5.18 -11.71 -20.81
CA ASN A 111 6.55 -11.23 -21.00
C ASN A 111 6.87 -9.96 -20.18
N ALA A 112 5.86 -9.34 -19.55
CA ALA A 112 6.03 -8.14 -18.75
C ALA A 112 6.57 -8.51 -17.36
N LEU A 113 7.87 -8.44 -17.19
CA LEU A 113 8.56 -8.67 -15.91
C LEU A 113 9.19 -7.36 -15.41
N ILE A 114 9.05 -7.07 -14.13
CA ILE A 114 9.60 -5.87 -13.53
C ILE A 114 10.31 -6.15 -12.20
N THR A 115 11.23 -5.27 -11.87
CA THR A 115 11.90 -5.22 -10.56
C THR A 115 11.44 -3.99 -9.83
N VAL A 116 10.95 -4.16 -8.60
CA VAL A 116 10.58 -3.08 -7.68
C VAL A 116 11.69 -2.87 -6.67
N ARG A 117 12.09 -1.62 -6.45
CA ARG A 117 13.04 -1.23 -5.40
C ARG A 117 12.36 -0.31 -4.41
N ILE A 118 12.40 -0.70 -3.15
CA ILE A 118 11.78 0.02 -2.04
C ILE A 118 12.89 0.66 -1.22
N PRO A 119 12.85 1.99 -0.94
CA PRO A 119 13.79 2.61 -0.04
C PRO A 119 13.59 2.06 1.37
N LYS A 120 14.64 1.56 2.00
CA LYS A 120 14.59 1.18 3.43
C LYS A 120 14.45 2.44 4.26
N ARG A 121 13.40 2.52 5.07
CA ARG A 121 13.29 3.54 6.09
C ARG A 121 14.36 3.30 7.15
N ASN A 122 15.33 4.20 7.25
CA ASN A 122 16.22 4.25 8.40
C ASN A 122 15.41 4.70 9.61
N GLN A 123 15.26 3.83 10.62
CA GLN A 123 14.66 4.18 11.91
C GLN A 123 15.51 5.16 12.72
N LEU A 124 16.72 5.48 12.27
CA LEU A 124 17.61 6.44 12.90
C LEU A 124 17.51 7.80 12.21
N PRO A 125 17.29 8.90 12.96
CA PRO A 125 17.31 10.24 12.39
C PRO A 125 18.61 10.48 11.63
N ALA A 126 18.53 11.15 10.47
CA ALA A 126 19.67 11.45 9.60
C ALA A 126 20.79 12.25 10.31
N ASP A 127 20.44 12.92 11.41
CA ASP A 127 21.33 13.75 12.24
C ASP A 127 22.04 12.96 13.36
N SER A 128 21.82 11.65 13.50
CA SER A 128 22.57 10.87 14.46
C SER A 128 23.97 10.58 13.94
N ALA A 129 24.99 10.77 14.77
CA ALA A 129 26.39 10.48 14.44
C ALA A 129 26.67 9.03 14.02
N LEU A 130 25.69 8.14 14.20
CA LEU A 130 25.67 6.73 13.78
C LEU A 130 24.90 6.51 12.48
N GLY A 131 24.27 7.54 11.91
CA GLY A 131 23.52 7.50 10.67
C GLY A 131 24.47 7.49 9.46
N LYS A 132 25.14 6.38 9.20
CA LYS A 132 25.68 6.16 7.85
C LYS A 132 24.48 6.10 6.90
N LYS A 133 24.45 7.01 5.92
CA LYS A 133 23.62 6.94 4.71
C LYS A 133 23.93 5.62 3.96
N ASN A 134 23.41 4.54 4.44
CA ASN A 134 23.21 3.38 3.60
C ASN A 134 21.76 3.46 3.12
N ASP A 135 21.57 3.97 1.92
CA ASP A 135 20.36 3.80 1.13
C ASP A 135 20.21 2.30 0.83
N LEU A 136 19.86 1.52 1.84
CA LEU A 136 19.61 0.10 1.70
C LEU A 136 18.27 -0.04 0.97
N ILE A 137 18.36 -0.17 -0.34
CA ILE A 137 17.24 -0.44 -1.23
C ILE A 137 17.00 -1.94 -1.20
N GLU A 138 15.80 -2.36 -0.78
CA GLU A 138 15.37 -3.73 -0.98
C GLU A 138 14.80 -3.87 -2.38
N SER A 139 15.24 -4.93 -3.08
CA SER A 139 14.77 -5.23 -4.43
C SER A 139 13.91 -6.48 -4.42
N ILE A 140 12.72 -6.37 -4.99
CA ILE A 140 11.84 -7.50 -5.30
C ILE A 140 11.92 -7.68 -6.81
N VAL A 141 12.48 -8.79 -7.24
CA VAL A 141 12.81 -9.04 -8.65
C VAL A 141 11.79 -9.98 -9.30
N ASP A 142 11.72 -9.92 -10.64
CA ASP A 142 10.96 -10.84 -11.49
C ASP A 142 9.45 -10.89 -11.17
N LEU A 143 8.87 -9.75 -10.77
CA LEU A 143 7.43 -9.67 -10.62
C LEU A 143 6.75 -9.60 -11.98
N LYS A 144 5.80 -10.50 -12.21
CA LYS A 144 5.01 -10.54 -13.45
C LYS A 144 3.90 -9.50 -13.39
N VAL A 145 3.88 -8.59 -14.35
CA VAL A 145 2.75 -7.68 -14.52
C VAL A 145 1.55 -8.48 -15.02
N ILE A 146 0.46 -8.47 -14.25
CA ILE A 146 -0.76 -9.22 -14.58
C ILE A 146 -1.91 -8.33 -15.03
N GLN A 147 -1.82 -7.02 -14.78
CA GLN A 147 -2.83 -6.06 -15.19
C GLN A 147 -2.25 -4.63 -15.21
N ILE A 148 -2.70 -3.84 -16.18
CA ILE A 148 -2.52 -2.38 -16.20
C ILE A 148 -3.85 -1.75 -15.80
N VAL A 149 -3.87 -0.91 -14.75
CA VAL A 149 -5.08 -0.20 -14.35
C VAL A 149 -5.09 1.22 -14.92
N PRO A 150 -6.26 1.70 -15.38
CA PRO A 150 -6.37 3.02 -15.99
C PRO A 150 -6.08 4.13 -14.98
N MET A 151 -5.69 5.31 -15.47
CA MET A 151 -5.47 6.53 -14.67
C MET A 151 -6.79 7.15 -14.19
N SER A 152 -7.57 6.37 -13.44
CA SER A 152 -8.86 6.77 -12.88
C SER A 152 -9.18 5.95 -11.64
N GLY A 153 -10.00 6.49 -10.73
CA GLY A 153 -10.32 5.83 -9.47
C GLY A 153 -9.06 5.45 -8.70
N LEU A 154 -9.00 4.24 -8.18
CA LEU A 154 -7.84 3.74 -7.43
C LEU A 154 -6.56 3.62 -8.25
N GLY A 155 -6.62 3.59 -9.59
CA GLY A 155 -5.42 3.67 -10.44
C GLY A 155 -4.68 5.02 -10.31
N ARG A 156 -5.36 6.05 -9.83
CA ARG A 156 -4.80 7.36 -9.44
C ARG A 156 -4.68 7.53 -7.94
N PHE A 157 -4.64 6.46 -7.18
CA PHE A 157 -4.53 6.55 -5.72
C PHE A 157 -3.40 7.49 -5.29
N GLY A 158 -3.70 8.34 -4.33
CA GLY A 158 -2.71 9.27 -3.78
C GLY A 158 -3.26 10.01 -2.58
N LEU A 159 -2.50 10.00 -1.48
CA LEU A 159 -2.88 10.62 -0.21
C LEU A 159 -2.78 12.14 -0.23
N TYR A 160 -1.95 12.69 -1.11
CA TYR A 160 -1.72 14.13 -1.19
C TYR A 160 -2.19 14.69 -2.53
N PRO A 161 -2.75 15.91 -2.53
CA PRO A 161 -3.07 16.59 -3.76
C PRO A 161 -1.81 16.80 -4.61
N SER A 162 -1.84 16.34 -5.85
CA SER A 162 -0.77 16.54 -6.83
C SER A 162 -1.36 16.86 -8.20
N GLN A 163 -0.73 17.75 -8.94
CA GLN A 163 -1.09 18.02 -10.34
C GLN A 163 -0.50 16.95 -11.27
N ALA A 164 0.60 16.32 -10.88
CA ALA A 164 1.19 15.22 -11.63
C ALA A 164 0.40 13.92 -11.43
N ASP A 165 0.39 13.10 -12.44
CA ASP A 165 -0.16 11.76 -12.35
C ASP A 165 0.70 10.89 -11.42
N PRO A 166 0.10 10.20 -10.45
CA PRO A 166 0.85 9.34 -9.54
C PRO A 166 1.32 8.08 -10.27
N TYR A 167 2.53 7.65 -9.97
CA TYR A 167 3.04 6.33 -10.33
C TYR A 167 2.68 5.36 -9.22
N ASN A 168 1.80 4.39 -9.52
CA ASN A 168 1.32 3.42 -8.54
C ASN A 168 1.56 1.99 -9.01
N VAL A 169 2.04 1.17 -8.08
CA VAL A 169 2.11 -0.28 -8.26
C VAL A 169 1.49 -0.98 -7.06
N TYR A 170 0.81 -2.08 -7.32
CA TYR A 170 0.06 -2.84 -6.31
C TYR A 170 0.59 -4.27 -6.28
N VAL A 171 1.00 -4.71 -5.11
CA VAL A 171 1.47 -6.07 -4.84
C VAL A 171 0.66 -6.67 -3.70
N LEU A 172 0.70 -7.98 -3.54
CA LEU A 172 0.10 -8.62 -2.38
C LEU A 172 0.78 -8.11 -1.10
N ILE A 173 0.00 -7.73 -0.10
CA ILE A 173 0.52 -7.19 1.17
C ILE A 173 1.56 -8.12 1.80
N LYS A 174 1.32 -9.44 1.73
CA LYS A 174 2.21 -10.47 2.25
C LYS A 174 3.61 -10.39 1.64
N LEU A 175 3.74 -10.08 0.35
CA LEU A 175 5.04 -9.93 -0.31
C LEU A 175 5.89 -8.84 0.35
N LEU A 176 5.28 -7.69 0.69
CA LEU A 176 5.97 -6.62 1.40
C LEU A 176 6.25 -6.97 2.86
N GLN A 177 5.34 -7.68 3.53
CA GLN A 177 5.54 -8.16 4.90
C GLN A 177 6.74 -9.11 4.98
N ASP A 178 6.84 -10.07 4.07
CA ASP A 178 7.97 -10.99 3.99
C ASP A 178 9.30 -10.28 3.66
N SER A 179 9.23 -9.25 2.83
CA SER A 179 10.37 -8.39 2.54
C SER A 179 10.83 -7.62 3.78
N LEU A 180 9.90 -7.01 4.52
CA LEU A 180 10.18 -6.33 5.77
C LEU A 180 10.74 -7.30 6.83
N ALA A 181 10.17 -8.49 7.00
CA ALA A 181 10.65 -9.49 7.94
C ALA A 181 12.11 -9.90 7.65
N ARG A 182 12.48 -10.04 6.39
CA ARG A 182 13.86 -10.32 5.98
C ARG A 182 14.82 -9.17 6.27
N SER A 183 14.36 -7.93 6.14
CA SER A 183 15.20 -6.74 6.28
C SER A 183 15.42 -6.29 7.72
N VAL A 184 14.43 -6.54 8.59
CA VAL A 184 14.38 -6.06 9.98
C VAL A 184 14.73 -7.17 10.99
N LEU A 185 15.20 -8.32 10.54
CA LEU A 185 15.46 -9.54 11.31
C LEU A 185 16.36 -9.37 12.55
N ARG A 186 16.00 -8.50 13.49
CA ARG A 186 16.50 -8.55 14.88
C ARG A 186 15.40 -8.49 15.95
N HIS A 187 14.15 -8.24 15.58
CA HIS A 187 13.02 -8.34 16.51
C HIS A 187 11.91 -9.13 15.81
N LYS A 188 11.71 -10.37 16.23
CA LYS A 188 10.57 -11.19 15.87
C LYS A 188 9.28 -10.49 16.32
N SER A 189 8.65 -9.74 15.43
CA SER A 189 7.21 -9.60 15.49
C SER A 189 6.66 -10.78 14.67
N ASP A 190 6.00 -11.72 15.33
CA ASP A 190 5.34 -12.85 14.65
C ASP A 190 4.04 -12.39 13.96
N SER A 191 3.71 -11.09 14.03
CA SER A 191 2.48 -10.52 13.49
C SER A 191 2.71 -9.90 12.11
N ALA A 192 1.72 -10.05 11.27
CA ALA A 192 1.67 -9.40 9.96
C ALA A 192 1.50 -7.89 10.12
N GLN A 193 2.38 -7.11 9.50
CA GLN A 193 2.48 -5.68 9.71
C GLN A 193 1.78 -4.87 8.62
N ALA A 194 1.24 -3.71 9.00
CA ALA A 194 0.71 -2.69 8.11
C ALA A 194 1.19 -1.30 8.56
N ASN A 195 1.08 -0.28 7.72
CA ASN A 195 1.34 1.11 8.10
C ASN A 195 0.21 2.07 7.72
N ILE A 196 -0.83 1.54 7.09
CA ILE A 196 -2.04 2.29 6.76
C ILE A 196 -3.26 1.40 6.91
N ILE A 197 -4.38 1.94 7.42
CA ILE A 197 -5.71 1.35 7.34
C ILE A 197 -6.57 2.30 6.51
N LEU A 198 -7.19 1.75 5.48
CA LEU A 198 -8.10 2.45 4.59
C LEU A 198 -9.53 2.14 5.02
N ILE A 199 -10.40 3.14 5.10
CA ILE A 199 -11.72 3.01 5.70
C ILE A 199 -12.78 3.62 4.77
N SER A 200 -13.85 2.87 4.53
CA SER A 200 -15.03 3.31 3.80
C SER A 200 -16.19 3.59 4.75
N GLY A 201 -16.78 4.76 4.61
CA GLY A 201 -18.02 5.11 5.33
C GLY A 201 -19.21 4.27 4.87
N SER A 202 -20.28 4.23 5.68
CA SER A 202 -21.50 3.50 5.39
C SER A 202 -22.46 4.27 4.47
N GLY A 203 -22.31 5.60 4.34
CA GLY A 203 -23.22 6.52 3.67
C GLY A 203 -22.79 6.96 2.28
N GLN A 204 -23.65 7.73 1.61
CA GLN A 204 -23.34 8.45 0.37
C GLN A 204 -22.64 9.80 0.62
N THR A 205 -22.58 10.23 1.88
CA THR A 205 -21.93 11.45 2.34
C THR A 205 -20.67 11.12 3.11
N LEU A 206 -19.70 12.00 3.05
CA LEU A 206 -18.47 11.87 3.86
C LEU A 206 -18.82 11.81 5.35
N PRO A 207 -18.05 11.05 6.16
CA PRO A 207 -18.22 11.03 7.61
C PRO A 207 -18.16 12.45 8.20
N THR A 208 -18.95 12.69 9.22
CA THR A 208 -18.95 13.96 9.94
C THR A 208 -17.74 14.05 10.87
N GLU A 209 -17.38 15.26 11.32
CA GLU A 209 -16.30 15.44 12.30
C GLU A 209 -16.57 14.65 13.61
N ILE A 210 -17.83 14.47 13.98
CA ILE A 210 -18.22 13.71 15.19
C ILE A 210 -17.94 12.22 14.97
N GLU A 211 -18.32 11.66 13.83
CA GLU A 211 -18.08 10.26 13.46
C GLU A 211 -16.57 9.98 13.35
N SER A 212 -15.80 10.89 12.73
CA SER A 212 -14.35 10.81 12.64
C SER A 212 -13.68 10.85 14.02
N GLU A 213 -14.14 11.69 14.94
CA GLU A 213 -13.59 11.74 16.30
C GLU A 213 -13.98 10.49 17.12
N GLN A 214 -15.18 9.94 16.94
CA GLN A 214 -15.57 8.67 17.53
C GLN A 214 -14.69 7.52 17.04
N LEU A 215 -14.44 7.45 15.73
CA LEU A 215 -13.52 6.48 15.15
C LEU A 215 -12.12 6.64 15.72
N ARG A 216 -11.63 7.86 15.84
CA ARG A 216 -10.33 8.18 16.43
C ARG A 216 -10.21 7.75 17.88
N VAL A 217 -11.28 7.89 18.67
CA VAL A 217 -11.32 7.43 20.06
C VAL A 217 -11.33 5.91 20.14
N SER A 218 -12.01 5.24 19.21
CA SER A 218 -12.07 3.77 19.11
C SER A 218 -10.72 3.20 18.64
N LEU A 219 -9.97 3.95 17.82
CA LEU A 219 -8.60 3.65 17.41
C LEU A 219 -7.63 3.94 18.57
N ARG A 220 -7.56 3.04 19.54
CA ARG A 220 -6.54 3.07 20.61
C ARG A 220 -5.57 1.92 20.44
N PRO A 221 -4.59 2.06 19.54
CA PRO A 221 -3.59 1.01 19.36
C PRO A 221 -2.89 0.77 20.71
N SER A 222 -2.80 -0.49 21.09
CA SER A 222 -2.06 -0.94 22.27
C SER A 222 -0.56 -0.97 21.98
N LEU A 223 0.27 -1.11 23.00
CA LEU A 223 1.71 -1.32 22.79
C LEU A 223 1.98 -2.61 21.99
N GLU A 224 1.11 -3.62 22.15
CA GLU A 224 1.20 -4.90 21.43
C GLU A 224 1.01 -4.73 19.92
N ASP A 225 0.13 -3.82 19.50
CA ASP A 225 -0.10 -3.51 18.07
C ASP A 225 1.15 -2.92 17.40
N TYR A 226 2.04 -2.33 18.19
CA TYR A 226 3.36 -1.86 17.75
C TYR A 226 4.48 -2.89 17.98
N GLY A 227 4.14 -4.12 18.39
CA GLY A 227 5.13 -5.16 18.72
C GLY A 227 5.92 -4.87 20.00
N LEU A 228 5.41 -4.00 20.88
CA LEU A 228 6.03 -3.63 22.15
C LEU A 228 5.34 -4.37 23.30
N SER A 229 6.10 -5.10 24.11
CA SER A 229 5.63 -5.71 25.35
C SER A 229 6.41 -5.20 26.56
N LEU A 230 5.70 -4.85 27.64
CA LEU A 230 6.31 -4.59 28.94
C LEU A 230 6.68 -5.94 29.58
N LYS A 231 7.96 -6.15 29.88
CA LYS A 231 8.45 -7.31 30.65
C LYS A 231 8.89 -6.87 32.03
#